data_96c8a3a2c11e5640c367bc2276df9e2d
#
_entry.id   96c8a3a2c11e5640c367bc2276df9e2d
#
_cell.length_a   1.000
_cell.length_b   1.000
_cell.length_c   1.000
_cell.angle_alpha   90.00
_cell.angle_beta   90.00
_cell.angle_gamma   90.00
#
_symmetry.space_group_name_H-M   'P 1'
#
loop_
_entity.id
_entity.type
_entity.pdbx_description
1 polymer ?
#
loop_
_entity_poly.entity_id
_entity_poly.type
_entity_poly.pdbx_seq_one_letter_code
_entity_poly.pdbx_strand_id
1 'polypeptide(L)'
;MLYVSDIISRFNGKLLCGDENMILDNFCKDTRIIKNGDIYVGIKGESFDGNNFYADAFDKGAKACILDNTTLVDTDRYGDKTIILVDNTLECIGKLAKYKRSLLNIPVVAITGSVGKTSTKDMVASVLSTKYKVLKTEGNNNNNIGLPFTILRYKDEDVMVIEMGMNHFGEISYLTDIVRPT
;
A
#
# COMPACT_ATOMS: atom_id res chain seq x y z
N MET A 1 -3.80 -14.08 0.79
CA MET A 1 -3.40 -13.40 -0.47
C MET A 1 -4.45 -12.35 -0.79
N LEU A 2 -4.11 -11.33 -1.56
CA LEU A 2 -5.05 -10.32 -2.07
C LEU A 2 -5.21 -10.52 -3.57
N TYR A 3 -6.41 -10.28 -4.09
CA TYR A 3 -6.74 -10.43 -5.50
C TYR A 3 -7.38 -9.14 -6.05
N VAL A 4 -7.37 -8.96 -7.35
CA VAL A 4 -8.11 -7.86 -8.02
C VAL A 4 -9.59 -7.93 -7.67
N SER A 5 -10.18 -9.13 -7.62
CA SER A 5 -11.57 -9.38 -7.21
C SER A 5 -11.89 -8.88 -5.78
N ASP A 6 -10.92 -8.79 -4.87
CA ASP A 6 -11.13 -8.17 -3.56
C ASP A 6 -11.40 -6.67 -3.67
N ILE A 7 -10.70 -5.96 -4.58
CA ILE A 7 -10.95 -4.54 -4.82
C ILE A 7 -12.33 -4.33 -5.44
N ILE A 8 -12.71 -5.18 -6.39
CA ILE A 8 -13.99 -5.10 -7.08
C ILE A 8 -15.15 -5.35 -6.11
N SER A 9 -15.11 -6.46 -5.37
CA SER A 9 -16.23 -6.93 -4.55
C SER A 9 -16.35 -6.18 -3.21
N ARG A 10 -15.23 -5.71 -2.64
CA ARG A 10 -15.20 -5.12 -1.27
C ARG A 10 -15.04 -3.62 -1.25
N PHE A 11 -14.44 -3.03 -2.28
CA PHE A 11 -14.04 -1.62 -2.26
C PHE A 11 -14.59 -0.84 -3.45
N ASN A 12 -15.64 -1.38 -4.09
CA ASN A 12 -16.35 -0.74 -5.21
C ASN A 12 -15.42 -0.41 -6.40
N GLY A 13 -14.37 -1.21 -6.61
CA GLY A 13 -13.51 -1.06 -7.76
C GLY A 13 -14.15 -1.59 -9.04
N LYS A 14 -13.74 -1.04 -10.18
CA LYS A 14 -14.15 -1.48 -11.50
C LYS A 14 -12.94 -1.96 -12.29
N LEU A 15 -12.96 -3.19 -12.77
CA LEU A 15 -11.98 -3.68 -13.73
C LEU A 15 -12.26 -3.06 -15.10
N LEU A 16 -11.30 -2.34 -15.66
CA LEU A 16 -11.39 -1.77 -17.00
C LEU A 16 -10.89 -2.76 -18.07
N CYS A 17 -9.79 -3.45 -17.77
CA CYS A 17 -9.25 -4.54 -18.59
C CYS A 17 -8.37 -5.45 -17.72
N GLY A 18 -8.04 -6.64 -18.20
CA GLY A 18 -7.14 -7.60 -17.56
C GLY A 18 -7.85 -8.69 -16.75
N ASP A 19 -7.15 -9.22 -15.73
CA ASP A 19 -7.55 -10.42 -14.98
C ASP A 19 -8.01 -10.10 -13.56
N GLU A 20 -9.28 -10.40 -13.23
CA GLU A 20 -9.84 -10.23 -11.89
C GLU A 20 -9.26 -11.22 -10.85
N ASN A 21 -8.67 -12.33 -11.30
CA ASN A 21 -8.04 -13.32 -10.44
C ASN A 21 -6.56 -13.05 -10.18
N MET A 22 -6.03 -11.96 -10.74
CA MET A 22 -4.62 -11.58 -10.54
C MET A 22 -4.32 -11.34 -9.07
N ILE A 23 -3.19 -11.90 -8.60
CA ILE A 23 -2.69 -11.67 -7.24
C ILE A 23 -2.08 -10.27 -7.14
N LEU A 24 -2.49 -9.56 -6.08
CA LEU A 24 -1.98 -8.25 -5.71
C LEU A 24 -0.92 -8.41 -4.61
N ASP A 25 0.36 -8.28 -4.95
CA ASP A 25 1.49 -8.56 -4.04
C ASP A 25 2.45 -7.39 -3.84
N ASN A 26 3.04 -6.82 -4.87
CA ASN A 26 4.05 -5.78 -4.76
C ASN A 26 3.50 -4.44 -5.23
N PHE A 27 3.16 -3.56 -4.28
CA PHE A 27 2.58 -2.25 -4.59
C PHE A 27 3.66 -1.17 -4.67
N CYS A 28 3.62 -0.36 -5.71
CA CYS A 28 4.53 0.75 -5.94
C CYS A 28 3.76 2.03 -6.30
N LYS A 29 4.15 3.17 -5.73
CA LYS A 29 3.56 4.49 -6.02
C LYS A 29 4.50 5.42 -6.77
N ASP A 30 5.70 4.95 -7.11
CA ASP A 30 6.74 5.77 -7.72
C ASP A 30 7.34 5.03 -8.92
N THR A 31 7.06 5.53 -10.12
CA THR A 31 7.52 4.90 -11.37
C THR A 31 9.04 4.88 -11.54
N ARG A 32 9.79 5.68 -10.74
CA ARG A 32 11.27 5.69 -10.79
C ARG A 32 11.90 4.44 -10.19
N ILE A 33 11.16 3.75 -9.30
CA ILE A 33 11.64 2.55 -8.59
C ILE A 33 10.82 1.30 -8.91
N ILE A 34 9.90 1.38 -9.85
CA ILE A 34 9.04 0.26 -10.27
C ILE A 34 9.89 -0.91 -10.78
N LYS A 35 9.45 -2.11 -10.45
CA LYS A 35 10.08 -3.36 -10.88
C LYS A 35 9.10 -4.15 -11.73
N ASN A 36 9.64 -5.06 -12.52
CA ASN A 36 8.81 -5.99 -13.31
C ASN A 36 7.87 -6.79 -12.39
N GLY A 37 6.58 -6.77 -12.71
CA GLY A 37 5.53 -7.44 -11.94
C GLY A 37 4.94 -6.61 -10.79
N ASP A 38 5.40 -5.38 -10.53
CA ASP A 38 4.80 -4.50 -9.54
C ASP A 38 3.37 -4.06 -9.94
N ILE A 39 2.61 -3.63 -8.94
CA ILE A 39 1.30 -3.01 -9.09
C ILE A 39 1.48 -1.52 -8.83
N TYR A 40 1.29 -0.72 -9.87
CA TYR A 40 1.36 0.73 -9.74
C TYR A 40 0.08 1.29 -9.12
N VAL A 41 0.23 2.25 -8.21
CA VAL A 41 -0.89 2.98 -7.60
C VAL A 41 -0.75 4.46 -7.94
N GLY A 42 -1.66 4.97 -8.74
CA GLY A 42 -1.69 6.36 -9.17
C GLY A 42 -2.25 7.28 -8.09
N ILE A 43 -1.40 7.74 -7.18
CA ILE A 43 -1.80 8.64 -6.09
C ILE A 43 -1.74 10.09 -6.55
N LYS A 44 -2.84 10.82 -6.37
CA LYS A 44 -2.88 12.26 -6.60
C LYS A 44 -2.20 12.99 -5.44
N GLY A 45 -1.14 13.73 -5.76
CA GLY A 45 -0.44 14.64 -4.84
C GLY A 45 -0.93 16.08 -4.98
N GLU A 46 -0.34 16.98 -4.20
CA GLU A 46 -0.70 18.42 -4.25
C GLU A 46 -0.27 19.09 -5.55
N SER A 47 0.88 18.70 -6.10
CA SER A 47 1.50 19.34 -7.27
C SER A 47 1.53 18.47 -8.53
N PHE A 48 1.09 17.20 -8.44
CA PHE A 48 1.06 16.29 -9.58
C PHE A 48 -0.06 15.26 -9.42
N ASP A 49 -0.52 14.69 -10.54
CA ASP A 49 -1.47 13.58 -10.55
C ASP A 49 -0.75 12.29 -10.95
N GLY A 50 -0.61 11.36 -9.98
CA GLY A 50 0.02 10.07 -10.18
C GLY A 50 -0.68 9.20 -11.22
N ASN A 51 -1.97 9.43 -11.47
CA ASN A 51 -2.71 8.69 -12.50
C ASN A 51 -2.11 8.87 -13.91
N ASN A 52 -1.50 10.03 -14.19
CA ASN A 52 -0.92 10.33 -15.49
C ASN A 52 0.34 9.50 -15.81
N PHE A 53 0.92 8.80 -14.83
CA PHE A 53 2.12 8.00 -14.99
C PHE A 53 1.85 6.50 -15.21
N TYR A 54 0.60 6.09 -15.44
CA TYR A 54 0.25 4.69 -15.65
C TYR A 54 0.97 4.06 -16.84
N ALA A 55 1.13 4.82 -17.95
CA ALA A 55 1.84 4.37 -19.13
C ALA A 55 3.33 4.14 -18.84
N ASP A 56 4.00 5.10 -18.17
CA ASP A 56 5.39 4.96 -17.72
C ASP A 56 5.56 3.75 -16.78
N ALA A 57 4.58 3.50 -15.91
CA ALA A 57 4.58 2.33 -15.04
C ALA A 57 4.54 1.02 -15.83
N PHE A 58 3.67 0.90 -16.83
CA PHE A 58 3.60 -0.29 -17.70
C PHE A 58 4.85 -0.47 -18.55
N ASP A 59 5.37 0.60 -19.13
CA ASP A 59 6.59 0.56 -19.95
C ASP A 59 7.81 0.11 -19.11
N LYS A 60 7.79 0.32 -17.78
CA LYS A 60 8.81 -0.14 -16.82
C LYS A 60 8.50 -1.51 -16.22
N GLY A 61 7.43 -2.17 -16.65
CA GLY A 61 7.15 -3.55 -16.28
C GLY A 61 6.10 -3.76 -15.20
N ALA A 62 5.31 -2.74 -14.82
CA ALA A 62 4.14 -2.97 -13.98
C ALA A 62 3.19 -3.98 -14.64
N LYS A 63 2.60 -4.87 -13.83
CA LYS A 63 1.59 -5.84 -14.31
C LYS A 63 0.17 -5.30 -14.18
N ALA A 64 -0.06 -4.36 -13.26
CA ALA A 64 -1.36 -3.74 -13.03
C ALA A 64 -1.22 -2.29 -12.57
N CYS A 65 -2.28 -1.50 -12.80
CA CYS A 65 -2.44 -0.15 -12.26
C CYS A 65 -3.75 -0.03 -11.49
N ILE A 66 -3.72 0.65 -10.33
CA ILE A 66 -4.89 1.09 -9.57
C ILE A 66 -4.96 2.61 -9.72
N LEU A 67 -6.04 3.11 -10.29
CA LEU A 67 -6.21 4.51 -10.68
C LEU A 67 -7.57 5.04 -10.18
N ASP A 68 -7.66 6.34 -9.91
CA ASP A 68 -8.92 7.04 -9.62
C ASP A 68 -9.27 8.10 -10.68
N ASN A 69 -8.43 8.24 -11.69
CA ASN A 69 -8.68 9.07 -12.87
C ASN A 69 -8.23 8.32 -14.13
N THR A 70 -9.14 8.11 -15.05
CA THR A 70 -8.90 7.36 -16.29
C THR A 70 -9.01 8.20 -17.54
N THR A 71 -9.03 9.53 -17.43
CA THR A 71 -9.20 10.46 -18.56
C THR A 71 -8.15 10.24 -19.66
N LEU A 72 -6.94 9.83 -19.29
CA LEU A 72 -5.83 9.58 -20.23
C LEU A 72 -5.57 8.09 -20.49
N VAL A 73 -6.40 7.19 -19.93
CA VAL A 73 -6.16 5.74 -20.02
C VAL A 73 -6.55 5.21 -21.40
N ASP A 74 -5.59 4.62 -22.07
CA ASP A 74 -5.75 3.92 -23.35
C ASP A 74 -5.81 2.40 -23.10
N THR A 75 -7.03 1.88 -22.98
CA THR A 75 -7.28 0.43 -22.78
C THR A 75 -6.98 -0.40 -24.01
N ASP A 76 -6.99 0.19 -25.20
CA ASP A 76 -6.69 -0.54 -26.44
C ASP A 76 -5.19 -0.85 -26.51
N ARG A 77 -4.35 0.09 -26.08
CA ARG A 77 -2.90 -0.10 -26.00
C ARG A 77 -2.46 -1.08 -24.93
N TYR A 78 -3.17 -1.11 -23.79
CA TYR A 78 -2.78 -1.87 -22.59
C TYR A 78 -3.80 -2.96 -22.22
N GLY A 79 -4.55 -3.49 -23.19
CA GLY A 79 -5.58 -4.52 -22.96
C GLY A 79 -5.07 -5.86 -22.42
N ASP A 80 -3.76 -6.13 -22.54
CA ASP A 80 -3.06 -7.28 -21.95
C ASP A 80 -2.66 -7.04 -20.48
N LYS A 81 -2.80 -5.81 -19.99
CA LYS A 81 -2.52 -5.39 -18.62
C LYS A 81 -3.79 -5.30 -17.78
N THR A 82 -3.63 -5.28 -16.47
CA THR A 82 -4.77 -5.12 -15.56
C THR A 82 -4.87 -3.67 -15.09
N ILE A 83 -6.02 -3.04 -15.36
CA ILE A 83 -6.32 -1.67 -14.93
C ILE A 83 -7.59 -1.67 -14.08
N ILE A 84 -7.47 -1.16 -12.87
CA ILE A 84 -8.53 -1.09 -11.88
C ILE A 84 -8.83 0.38 -11.60
N LEU A 85 -10.07 0.79 -11.86
CA LEU A 85 -10.59 2.09 -11.46
C LEU A 85 -11.22 2.00 -10.09
N VAL A 86 -10.90 2.94 -9.21
CA VAL A 86 -11.48 3.10 -7.88
C VAL A 86 -11.93 4.54 -7.67
N ASP A 87 -12.78 4.80 -6.69
CA ASP A 87 -13.26 6.17 -6.40
C ASP A 87 -12.13 7.08 -5.87
N ASN A 88 -11.22 6.52 -5.07
CA ASN A 88 -10.05 7.21 -4.54
C ASN A 88 -8.94 6.19 -4.26
N THR A 89 -7.77 6.37 -4.86
CA THR A 89 -6.65 5.42 -4.75
C THR A 89 -6.09 5.34 -3.33
N LEU A 90 -6.00 6.48 -2.63
CA LEU A 90 -5.47 6.51 -1.27
C LEU A 90 -6.40 5.79 -0.29
N GLU A 91 -7.70 6.01 -0.40
CA GLU A 91 -8.71 5.32 0.41
C GLU A 91 -8.72 3.81 0.11
N CYS A 92 -8.65 3.42 -1.16
CA CYS A 92 -8.59 2.03 -1.59
C CYS A 92 -7.38 1.30 -0.97
N ILE A 93 -6.18 1.89 -1.04
CA ILE A 93 -4.96 1.32 -0.46
C ILE A 93 -5.05 1.21 1.07
N GLY A 94 -5.64 2.18 1.75
CA GLY A 94 -5.92 2.11 3.18
C GLY A 94 -6.86 0.95 3.54
N LYS A 95 -7.97 0.80 2.82
CA LYS A 95 -8.93 -0.31 2.98
C LYS A 95 -8.27 -1.66 2.68
N LEU A 96 -7.46 -1.73 1.63
CA LEU A 96 -6.75 -2.95 1.23
C LEU A 96 -5.72 -3.37 2.28
N ALA A 97 -4.97 -2.42 2.84
CA ALA A 97 -4.04 -2.67 3.94
C ALA A 97 -4.75 -3.14 5.21
N LYS A 98 -5.87 -2.51 5.58
CA LYS A 98 -6.73 -2.93 6.69
C LYS A 98 -7.26 -4.34 6.49
N TYR A 99 -7.72 -4.67 5.28
CA TYR A 99 -8.18 -6.01 4.94
C TYR A 99 -7.02 -7.02 5.01
N LYS A 100 -5.87 -6.75 4.39
CA LYS A 100 -4.68 -7.61 4.51
C LYS A 100 -4.31 -7.84 5.98
N ARG A 101 -4.26 -6.77 6.80
CA ARG A 101 -3.98 -6.88 8.24
C ARG A 101 -4.97 -7.77 8.97
N SER A 102 -6.26 -7.74 8.62
CA SER A 102 -7.27 -8.58 9.25
C SER A 102 -7.13 -10.08 8.98
N LEU A 103 -6.40 -10.45 7.93
CA LEU A 103 -6.09 -11.84 7.58
C LEU A 103 -4.85 -12.38 8.32
N LEU A 104 -4.12 -11.52 9.05
CA LEU A 104 -2.86 -11.86 9.68
C LEU A 104 -3.04 -12.06 11.20
N ASN A 105 -2.57 -13.20 11.69
CA ASN A 105 -2.54 -13.50 13.13
C ASN A 105 -1.10 -13.41 13.65
N ILE A 106 -0.51 -12.22 13.58
CA ILE A 106 0.84 -11.93 14.07
C ILE A 106 0.81 -10.74 15.02
N PRO A 107 1.72 -10.66 16.00
CA PRO A 107 1.89 -9.52 16.89
C PRO A 107 2.24 -8.24 16.10
N VAL A 108 1.71 -7.11 16.56
CA VAL A 108 2.01 -5.80 15.98
C VAL A 108 2.31 -4.80 17.08
N VAL A 109 3.55 -4.32 17.12
CA VAL A 109 3.97 -3.22 17.99
C VAL A 109 3.80 -1.92 17.20
N ALA A 110 2.95 -1.02 17.69
CA ALA A 110 2.79 0.30 17.11
C ALA A 110 3.42 1.36 18.03
N ILE A 111 4.15 2.29 17.43
CA ILE A 111 4.89 3.33 18.14
C ILE A 111 4.46 4.69 17.60
N THR A 112 4.00 5.55 18.54
CA THR A 112 3.70 6.95 18.25
C THR A 112 4.28 7.84 19.36
N GLY A 113 4.24 9.14 19.20
CA GLY A 113 4.75 10.12 20.14
C GLY A 113 5.27 11.38 19.46
N SER A 114 5.54 12.43 20.22
CA SER A 114 6.05 13.69 19.68
C SER A 114 7.52 13.59 19.24
N VAL A 115 8.34 12.84 19.98
CA VAL A 115 9.76 12.63 19.70
C VAL A 115 10.16 11.16 19.93
N GLY A 116 11.25 10.73 19.33
CA GLY A 116 11.85 9.41 19.57
C GLY A 116 11.17 8.23 18.87
N LYS A 117 10.11 8.42 18.11
CA LYS A 117 9.38 7.34 17.41
C LYS A 117 10.30 6.45 16.59
N THR A 118 11.07 7.03 15.69
CA THR A 118 11.96 6.31 14.77
C THR A 118 13.05 5.55 15.52
N SER A 119 13.70 6.18 16.49
CA SER A 119 14.72 5.51 17.30
C SER A 119 14.13 4.35 18.11
N THR A 120 12.97 4.52 18.73
CA THR A 120 12.28 3.46 19.47
C THR A 120 11.89 2.31 18.55
N LYS A 121 11.30 2.62 17.39
CA LYS A 121 10.96 1.64 16.36
C LYS A 121 12.19 0.82 15.93
N ASP A 122 13.32 1.49 15.66
CA ASP A 122 14.52 0.81 15.21
C ASP A 122 15.16 -0.03 16.31
N MET A 123 15.14 0.41 17.57
CA MET A 123 15.60 -0.37 18.71
C MET A 123 14.73 -1.62 18.93
N VAL A 124 13.41 -1.47 18.96
CA VAL A 124 12.46 -2.60 19.11
C VAL A 124 12.62 -3.60 17.98
N ALA A 125 12.67 -3.11 16.73
CA ALA A 125 12.87 -3.98 15.57
C ALA A 125 14.22 -4.71 15.62
N SER A 126 15.30 -4.04 16.03
CA SER A 126 16.62 -4.65 16.16
C SER A 126 16.63 -5.80 17.18
N VAL A 127 16.04 -5.58 18.35
CA VAL A 127 15.93 -6.63 19.38
C VAL A 127 15.10 -7.80 18.87
N LEU A 128 13.93 -7.55 18.29
CA LEU A 128 13.06 -8.62 17.78
C LEU A 128 13.71 -9.38 16.63
N SER A 129 14.49 -8.72 15.78
CA SER A 129 15.17 -9.35 14.63
C SER A 129 16.25 -10.36 15.04
N THR A 130 16.64 -10.40 16.31
CA THR A 130 17.56 -11.45 16.83
C THR A 130 16.91 -12.85 16.80
N LYS A 131 15.58 -12.91 16.76
CA LYS A 131 14.82 -14.16 16.84
C LYS A 131 13.70 -14.28 15.79
N TYR A 132 13.16 -13.19 15.31
CA TYR A 132 11.96 -13.15 14.46
C TYR A 132 12.24 -12.45 13.14
N LYS A 133 11.49 -12.81 12.11
CA LYS A 133 11.39 -12.00 10.88
C LYS A 133 10.53 -10.79 11.18
N VAL A 134 11.08 -9.59 11.03
CA VAL A 134 10.40 -8.34 11.41
C VAL A 134 10.07 -7.51 10.19
N LEU A 135 8.79 -7.22 9.98
CA LEU A 135 8.35 -6.14 9.10
C LEU A 135 8.35 -4.84 9.88
N LYS A 136 9.11 -3.84 9.44
CA LYS A 136 9.10 -2.52 10.08
C LYS A 136 8.80 -1.39 9.11
N THR A 137 8.33 -0.27 9.64
CA THR A 137 8.24 0.99 8.90
C THR A 137 9.63 1.42 8.43
N GLU A 138 9.79 1.68 7.14
CA GLU A 138 11.02 2.20 6.54
C GLU A 138 10.91 3.70 6.30
N GLY A 139 12.01 4.40 6.57
CA GLY A 139 12.07 5.86 6.41
C GLY A 139 10.91 6.56 7.12
N ASN A 140 10.28 7.51 6.45
CA ASN A 140 9.15 8.28 6.95
C ASN A 140 7.77 7.74 6.48
N ASN A 141 7.67 6.43 6.16
CA ASN A 141 6.40 5.80 5.74
C ASN A 141 5.45 5.56 6.93
N ASN A 142 5.24 6.57 7.76
CA ASN A 142 4.50 6.53 9.03
C ASN A 142 3.14 7.25 8.99
N ASN A 143 2.72 7.73 7.82
CA ASN A 143 1.50 8.51 7.59
C ASN A 143 0.43 7.71 6.82
N ASN A 144 -0.69 8.36 6.50
CA ASN A 144 -1.83 7.79 5.78
C ASN A 144 -1.50 7.27 4.36
N ILE A 145 -0.36 7.65 3.79
CA ILE A 145 0.13 7.11 2.51
C ILE A 145 1.11 5.96 2.75
N GLY A 146 2.16 6.19 3.52
CA GLY A 146 3.28 5.25 3.65
C GLY A 146 2.98 4.01 4.47
N LEU A 147 2.18 4.16 5.54
CA LEU A 147 1.85 3.06 6.43
C LEU A 147 1.04 1.94 5.75
N PRO A 148 0.01 2.23 4.94
CA PRO A 148 -0.68 1.20 4.16
C PRO A 148 0.29 0.39 3.27
N PHE A 149 1.20 1.05 2.55
CA PHE A 149 2.22 0.37 1.75
C PHE A 149 3.14 -0.51 2.60
N THR A 150 3.47 -0.09 3.82
CA THR A 150 4.26 -0.92 4.75
C THR A 150 3.54 -2.24 5.06
N ILE A 151 2.24 -2.20 5.40
CA ILE A 151 1.45 -3.41 5.67
C ILE A 151 1.31 -4.28 4.41
N LEU A 152 1.09 -3.66 3.26
CA LEU A 152 0.94 -4.37 1.99
C LEU A 152 2.23 -5.10 1.55
N ARG A 153 3.40 -4.72 2.06
CA ARG A 153 4.67 -5.44 1.84
C ARG A 153 4.81 -6.74 2.63
N TYR A 154 3.95 -6.99 3.62
CA TYR A 154 3.99 -8.23 4.41
C TYR A 154 4.00 -9.47 3.51
N LYS A 155 4.89 -10.41 3.81
CA LYS A 155 5.04 -11.73 3.14
C LYS A 155 4.88 -12.87 4.13
N ASP A 156 5.86 -13.07 5.00
CA ASP A 156 5.98 -14.19 5.94
C ASP A 156 6.65 -13.77 7.27
N GLU A 157 6.59 -12.47 7.60
CA GLU A 157 7.17 -11.96 8.83
C GLU A 157 6.40 -12.44 10.07
N ASP A 158 7.13 -12.65 11.17
CA ASP A 158 6.56 -13.13 12.43
C ASP A 158 5.96 -12.01 13.28
N VAL A 159 6.41 -10.76 13.07
CA VAL A 159 5.99 -9.58 13.84
C VAL A 159 6.12 -8.31 13.03
N MET A 160 5.23 -7.34 13.30
CA MET A 160 5.33 -6.00 12.73
C MET A 160 5.74 -4.97 13.79
N VAL A 161 6.62 -4.02 13.42
CA VAL A 161 6.98 -2.85 14.23
C VAL A 161 6.68 -1.59 13.41
N ILE A 162 5.56 -0.96 13.72
CA ILE A 162 4.97 0.09 12.91
C ILE A 162 5.09 1.45 13.61
N GLU A 163 5.72 2.41 12.95
CA GLU A 163 5.72 3.79 13.36
C GLU A 163 4.48 4.50 12.83
N MET A 164 3.77 5.24 13.72
CA MET A 164 2.61 6.04 13.36
C MET A 164 2.89 7.53 13.66
N GLY A 165 2.89 8.34 12.61
CA GLY A 165 3.03 9.80 12.68
C GLY A 165 1.73 10.51 12.37
N MET A 166 1.57 11.72 12.88
CA MET A 166 0.43 12.59 12.55
C MET A 166 0.88 14.04 12.34
N ASN A 167 0.16 14.73 11.47
CA ASN A 167 0.21 16.16 11.28
C ASN A 167 -1.15 16.81 11.62
N HIS A 168 -2.24 16.05 11.54
CA HIS A 168 -3.60 16.52 11.75
C HIS A 168 -4.35 15.66 12.76
N PHE A 169 -5.35 16.27 13.39
CA PHE A 169 -6.23 15.59 14.35
C PHE A 169 -6.94 14.39 13.68
N GLY A 170 -7.02 13.27 14.40
CA GLY A 170 -7.71 12.06 13.93
C GLY A 170 -6.82 11.08 13.14
N GLU A 171 -5.65 11.47 12.63
CA GLU A 171 -4.80 10.58 11.82
C GLU A 171 -4.31 9.36 12.60
N ILE A 172 -3.93 9.48 13.88
CA ILE A 172 -3.52 8.32 14.69
C ILE A 172 -4.68 7.32 14.84
N SER A 173 -5.91 7.79 15.03
CA SER A 173 -7.08 6.92 15.12
C SER A 173 -7.28 6.12 13.81
N TYR A 174 -7.16 6.81 12.66
CA TYR A 174 -7.22 6.19 11.35
C TYR A 174 -6.11 5.14 11.15
N LEU A 175 -4.87 5.48 11.48
CA LEU A 175 -3.73 4.57 11.35
C LEU A 175 -3.87 3.37 12.29
N THR A 176 -4.35 3.58 13.53
CA THR A 176 -4.59 2.52 14.51
C THR A 176 -5.66 1.54 14.02
N ASP A 177 -6.73 2.04 13.38
CA ASP A 177 -7.78 1.20 12.79
C ASP A 177 -7.26 0.29 11.65
N ILE A 178 -6.27 0.77 10.89
CA ILE A 178 -5.59 -0.04 9.86
C ILE A 178 -4.63 -1.05 10.51
N VAL A 179 -3.76 -0.61 11.42
CA VAL A 179 -2.66 -1.39 12.01
C VAL A 179 -3.16 -2.45 12.97
N ARG A 180 -4.17 -2.14 13.79
CA ARG A 180 -4.69 -2.99 14.86
C ARG A 180 -3.57 -3.57 15.72
N PRO A 181 -2.87 -2.74 16.52
CA PRO A 181 -1.81 -3.20 17.42
C PRO A 181 -2.36 -4.24 18.42
N THR A 182 -1.48 -5.15 18.88
CA THR A 182 -1.85 -6.23 19.81
C THR A 182 -1.14 -6.09 21.14
#